data_c36e13af638d7be84f7025470fcadda4
#
_entry.id   c36e13af638d7be84f7025470fcadda4
#
_cell.length_a   1.000
_cell.length_b   1.000
_cell.length_c   1.000
_cell.angle_alpha   90.00
_cell.angle_beta   90.00
_cell.angle_gamma   90.00
#
_symmetry.space_group_name_H-M   'P 1'
#
loop_
_entity.id
_entity.type
_entity.pdbx_description
1 polymer ?
#
loop_
_entity_poly.entity_id
_entity_poly.type
_entity_poly.pdbx_seq_one_letter_code
_entity_poly.pdbx_strand_id
1 'polypeptide(L)'
;MFTGDGSFHMNLNEACTAVSYELPIITVIFNNQVLGMVRQWQTAFYGKRFSQTDPHRKTNFVKLAEGFGLKGYHCENLAQFQEAFADALKQKGPTWIECMIDKDEKVLPMIPGGGDINDIIME
;
A
#
# COMPACT_ATOMS: atom_id res chain seq x y z
N MET A 1 -9.71 4.39 -2.37
CA MET A 1 -8.42 4.94 -1.88
C MET A 1 -7.30 3.96 -2.24
N PHE A 2 -6.16 4.45 -2.73
CA PHE A 2 -4.94 3.66 -2.93
C PHE A 2 -3.85 4.15 -1.98
N THR A 3 -3.10 3.24 -1.37
CA THR A 3 -2.07 3.56 -0.38
C THR A 3 -0.99 2.47 -0.33
N GLY A 4 0.21 2.80 0.13
CA GLY A 4 1.22 1.80 0.49
C GLY A 4 1.06 1.35 1.94
N ASP A 5 1.59 0.17 2.27
CA ASP A 5 1.55 -0.39 3.63
C ASP A 5 2.18 0.55 4.67
N GLY A 6 3.28 1.21 4.32
CA GLY A 6 3.95 2.16 5.20
C GLY A 6 3.10 3.39 5.50
N SER A 7 2.49 4.00 4.49
CA SER A 7 1.59 5.15 4.66
C SER A 7 0.32 4.78 5.41
N PHE A 8 -0.22 3.60 5.13
CA PHE A 8 -1.45 3.13 5.76
C PHE A 8 -1.30 2.94 7.26
N HIS A 9 -0.15 2.48 7.73
CA HIS A 9 0.12 2.35 9.17
C HIS A 9 0.05 3.68 9.94
N MET A 10 0.17 4.81 9.28
CA MET A 10 0.16 6.11 9.97
C MET A 10 -1.24 6.49 10.47
N ASN A 11 -2.31 6.09 9.77
CA ASN A 11 -3.68 6.51 10.06
C ASN A 11 -4.71 5.37 9.94
N LEU A 12 -4.32 4.12 10.06
CA LEU A 12 -5.24 2.98 9.93
C LEU A 12 -6.35 2.96 11.01
N ASN A 13 -6.17 3.67 12.12
CA ASN A 13 -7.15 3.83 13.18
C ASN A 13 -8.45 4.51 12.71
N GLU A 14 -8.41 5.30 11.63
CA GLU A 14 -9.60 5.92 11.04
C GLU A 14 -10.57 4.89 10.42
N ALA A 15 -10.17 3.63 10.35
CA ALA A 15 -11.09 2.52 10.07
C ALA A 15 -12.29 2.49 11.04
N CYS A 16 -12.06 2.86 12.30
CA CYS A 16 -13.12 2.96 13.32
C CYS A 16 -14.20 3.96 12.90
N THR A 17 -13.80 5.12 12.41
CA THR A 17 -14.71 6.14 11.87
C THR A 17 -15.47 5.62 10.64
N ALA A 18 -14.74 5.02 9.70
CA ALA A 18 -15.33 4.49 8.48
C ALA A 18 -16.37 3.39 8.75
N VAL A 19 -16.10 2.50 9.70
CA VAL A 19 -17.04 1.46 10.13
C VAL A 19 -18.25 2.05 10.82
N SER A 20 -18.04 2.97 11.77
CA SER A 20 -19.12 3.57 12.56
C SER A 20 -20.15 4.34 11.70
N TYR A 21 -19.70 4.92 10.61
CA TYR A 21 -20.56 5.66 9.67
C TYR A 21 -20.91 4.88 8.40
N GLU A 22 -20.58 3.58 8.35
CA GLU A 22 -20.83 2.70 7.19
C GLU A 22 -20.35 3.30 5.85
N LEU A 23 -19.19 3.97 5.87
CA LEU A 23 -18.65 4.62 4.67
C LEU A 23 -18.18 3.57 3.66
N PRO A 24 -18.73 3.54 2.42
CA PRO A 24 -18.39 2.54 1.43
C PRO A 24 -17.04 2.82 0.76
N ILE A 25 -15.98 2.85 1.55
CA ILE A 25 -14.61 3.15 1.11
C ILE A 25 -13.87 1.84 0.84
N ILE A 26 -13.49 1.61 -0.41
CA ILE A 26 -12.56 0.53 -0.75
C ILE A 26 -11.14 1.06 -0.66
N THR A 27 -10.34 0.50 0.24
CA THR A 27 -8.92 0.82 0.41
C THR A 27 -8.08 -0.30 -0.18
N VAL A 28 -7.31 0.01 -1.22
CA VAL A 28 -6.32 -0.89 -1.81
C VAL A 28 -4.95 -0.57 -1.22
N ILE A 29 -4.36 -1.54 -0.55
CA ILE A 29 -3.08 -1.42 0.17
C ILE A 29 -2.01 -2.16 -0.64
N PHE A 30 -1.12 -1.43 -1.30
CA PHE A 30 0.05 -2.01 -1.94
C PHE A 30 1.10 -2.33 -0.88
N ASN A 31 1.25 -3.62 -0.58
CA ASN A 31 2.15 -4.09 0.47
C ASN A 31 3.43 -4.68 -0.15
N ASN A 32 4.50 -3.90 -0.14
CA ASN A 32 5.84 -4.33 -0.51
C ASN A 32 6.73 -4.63 0.71
N GLN A 33 6.21 -4.50 1.93
CA GLN A 33 6.88 -4.74 3.21
C GLN A 33 8.09 -3.85 3.48
N VAL A 34 8.30 -2.80 2.68
CA VAL A 34 9.41 -1.86 2.82
C VAL A 34 8.90 -0.41 2.77
N LEU A 35 9.76 0.54 3.08
CA LEU A 35 9.53 1.94 2.75
C LEU A 35 9.98 2.17 1.30
N GLY A 36 9.08 1.86 0.35
CA GLY A 36 9.41 1.68 -1.07
C GLY A 36 10.12 2.87 -1.70
N MET A 37 9.59 4.09 -1.54
CA MET A 37 10.22 5.29 -2.09
C MET A 37 11.61 5.55 -1.50
N VAL A 38 11.78 5.37 -0.17
CA VAL A 38 13.09 5.53 0.48
C VAL A 38 14.08 4.48 -0.05
N ARG A 39 13.63 3.23 -0.20
CA ARG A 39 14.42 2.14 -0.77
C ARG A 39 14.82 2.43 -2.23
N GLN A 40 13.90 2.95 -3.05
CA GLN A 40 14.17 3.34 -4.43
C GLN A 40 15.27 4.41 -4.50
N TRP A 41 15.20 5.43 -3.65
CA TRP A 41 16.23 6.47 -3.56
C TRP A 41 17.58 5.92 -3.11
N GLN A 42 17.60 5.04 -2.12
CA GLN A 42 18.83 4.39 -1.68
C GLN A 42 19.44 3.48 -2.75
N THR A 43 18.58 2.89 -3.59
CA THR A 43 19.03 2.13 -4.76
C THR A 43 19.64 3.04 -5.82
N ALA A 44 18.96 4.11 -6.18
CA ALA A 44 19.37 4.98 -7.30
C ALA A 44 20.58 5.87 -6.96
N PHE A 45 20.64 6.42 -5.74
CA PHE A 45 21.60 7.48 -5.42
C PHE A 45 22.61 7.11 -4.33
N TYR A 46 22.40 6.02 -3.59
CA TYR A 46 23.24 5.64 -2.45
C TYR A 46 23.89 4.26 -2.59
N GLY A 47 23.99 3.74 -3.83
CA GLY A 47 24.67 2.46 -4.11
C GLY A 47 24.09 1.28 -3.36
N LYS A 48 22.75 1.23 -3.20
CA LYS A 48 22.01 0.18 -2.47
C LYS A 48 22.44 0.04 -0.98
N ARG A 49 22.93 1.09 -0.38
CA ARG A 49 23.25 1.13 1.06
C ARG A 49 21.95 1.35 1.84
N PHE A 50 21.19 0.27 2.01
CA PHE A 50 19.90 0.31 2.68
C PHE A 50 20.04 0.58 4.18
N SER A 51 19.26 1.56 4.67
CA SER A 51 19.19 1.90 6.07
C SER A 51 17.76 2.20 6.46
N GLN A 52 17.22 1.44 7.43
CA GLN A 52 15.87 1.62 8.00
C GLN A 52 14.73 1.58 6.96
N THR A 53 14.94 0.93 5.82
CA THR A 53 13.93 0.80 4.75
C THR A 53 13.13 -0.48 4.81
N ASP A 54 13.57 -1.45 5.60
CA ASP A 54 12.89 -2.72 5.84
C ASP A 54 12.49 -2.80 7.33
N PRO A 55 11.29 -2.33 7.69
CA PRO A 55 10.86 -2.26 9.10
C PRO A 55 10.43 -3.61 9.67
N HIS A 56 10.53 -4.72 8.91
CA HIS A 56 10.14 -6.08 9.33
C HIS A 56 8.76 -6.16 10.00
N ARG A 57 7.77 -5.44 9.46
CA ARG A 57 6.41 -5.43 10.03
C ARG A 57 5.77 -6.80 9.93
N LYS A 58 5.08 -7.19 10.99
CA LYS A 58 4.32 -8.45 11.11
C LYS A 58 2.81 -8.20 11.05
N THR A 59 2.39 -7.04 10.57
CA THR A 59 0.97 -6.67 10.51
C THR A 59 0.23 -7.59 9.54
N ASN A 60 -0.87 -8.16 10.00
CA ASN A 60 -1.83 -8.86 9.16
C ASN A 60 -3.02 -7.93 8.96
N PHE A 61 -3.11 -7.32 7.78
CA PHE A 61 -4.16 -6.34 7.49
C PHE A 61 -5.56 -6.95 7.44
N VAL A 62 -5.69 -8.22 7.04
CA VAL A 62 -6.99 -8.91 7.04
C VAL A 62 -7.53 -9.07 8.46
N LYS A 63 -6.71 -9.61 9.37
CA LYS A 63 -7.11 -9.76 10.77
C LYS A 63 -7.37 -8.42 11.45
N LEU A 64 -6.61 -7.40 11.07
CA LEU A 64 -6.79 -6.05 11.59
C LEU A 64 -8.10 -5.45 11.08
N ALA A 65 -8.43 -5.64 9.81
CA ALA A 65 -9.73 -5.27 9.23
C ALA A 65 -10.89 -5.93 9.98
N GLU A 66 -10.81 -7.23 10.20
CA GLU A 66 -11.80 -7.99 10.97
C GLU A 66 -11.94 -7.44 12.40
N GLY A 67 -10.81 -7.09 13.04
CA GLY A 67 -10.79 -6.48 14.38
C GLY A 67 -11.49 -5.13 14.45
N PHE A 68 -11.45 -4.33 13.38
CA PHE A 68 -12.23 -3.10 13.24
C PHE A 68 -13.70 -3.33 12.83
N GLY A 69 -14.07 -4.54 12.42
CA GLY A 69 -15.43 -4.87 11.98
C GLY A 69 -15.68 -4.62 10.49
N LEU A 70 -14.63 -4.53 9.66
CA LEU A 70 -14.75 -4.42 8.23
C LEU A 70 -14.18 -5.65 7.50
N LYS A 71 -14.47 -5.79 6.22
CA LYS A 71 -14.00 -6.91 5.43
C LYS A 71 -12.60 -6.65 4.88
N GLY A 72 -11.70 -7.62 5.07
CA GLY A 72 -10.34 -7.59 4.55
C GLY A 72 -10.09 -8.73 3.55
N TYR A 73 -9.27 -8.44 2.53
CA TYR A 73 -8.81 -9.40 1.54
C TYR A 73 -7.29 -9.36 1.42
N HIS A 74 -6.70 -10.52 1.16
CA HIS A 74 -5.28 -10.67 0.85
C HIS A 74 -5.12 -11.20 -0.56
N CYS A 75 -4.36 -10.50 -1.40
CA CYS A 75 -4.20 -10.81 -2.82
C CYS A 75 -2.72 -10.89 -3.18
N GLU A 76 -2.31 -12.02 -3.73
CA GLU A 76 -0.96 -12.29 -4.22
C GLU A 76 -0.83 -12.14 -5.75
N ASN A 77 -1.97 -11.99 -6.45
CA ASN A 77 -2.00 -11.88 -7.91
C ASN A 77 -3.24 -11.12 -8.39
N LEU A 78 -3.23 -10.79 -9.68
CA LEU A 78 -4.28 -10.00 -10.31
C LEU A 78 -5.66 -10.69 -10.27
N ALA A 79 -5.72 -12.01 -10.41
CA ALA A 79 -7.01 -12.74 -10.40
C ALA A 79 -7.68 -12.62 -9.03
N GLN A 80 -6.92 -12.81 -7.94
CA GLN A 80 -7.42 -12.62 -6.56
C GLN A 80 -7.86 -11.18 -6.32
N PHE A 81 -7.11 -10.20 -6.83
CA PHE A 81 -7.51 -8.79 -6.73
C PHE A 81 -8.83 -8.52 -7.45
N GLN A 82 -9.01 -9.04 -8.67
CA GLN A 82 -10.25 -8.86 -9.43
C GLN A 82 -11.47 -9.44 -8.69
N GLU A 83 -11.35 -10.62 -8.11
CA GLU A 83 -12.40 -11.25 -7.31
C GLU A 83 -12.70 -10.43 -6.04
N ALA A 84 -11.65 -10.04 -5.29
CA ALA A 84 -11.79 -9.25 -4.08
C ALA A 84 -12.41 -7.88 -4.37
N PHE A 85 -12.00 -7.22 -5.44
CA PHE A 85 -12.54 -5.92 -5.83
C PHE A 85 -14.01 -6.01 -6.28
N ALA A 86 -14.35 -7.04 -7.07
CA ALA A 86 -15.73 -7.29 -7.48
C ALA A 86 -16.66 -7.59 -6.29
N ASP A 87 -16.14 -8.25 -5.24
CA ASP A 87 -16.89 -8.47 -4.00
C ASP A 87 -16.97 -7.22 -3.14
N ALA A 88 -15.87 -6.46 -3.03
CA ALA A 88 -15.82 -5.20 -2.30
C ALA A 88 -16.84 -4.17 -2.82
N LEU A 89 -17.08 -4.12 -4.13
CA LEU A 89 -18.09 -3.24 -4.75
C LEU A 89 -19.53 -3.56 -4.32
N LYS A 90 -19.78 -4.73 -3.75
CA LYS A 90 -21.11 -5.15 -3.25
C LYS A 90 -21.28 -4.85 -1.76
N GLN A 91 -20.21 -4.50 -1.06
CA GLN A 91 -20.24 -4.22 0.38
C GLN A 91 -20.87 -2.84 0.63
N LYS A 92 -21.61 -2.73 1.72
CA LYS A 92 -22.20 -1.45 2.14
C LYS A 92 -21.26 -0.59 2.99
N GLY A 93 -20.30 -1.23 3.65
CA GLY A 93 -19.34 -0.57 4.53
C GLY A 93 -17.91 -0.55 3.95
N PRO A 94 -16.94 -0.12 4.74
CA PRO A 94 -15.54 -0.04 4.31
C PRO A 94 -14.94 -1.43 4.08
N THR A 95 -13.98 -1.50 3.15
CA THR A 95 -13.31 -2.75 2.78
C THR A 95 -11.82 -2.49 2.54
N TRP A 96 -10.96 -3.38 3.02
CA TRP A 96 -9.52 -3.35 2.74
C TRP A 96 -9.12 -4.49 1.82
N ILE A 97 -8.31 -4.17 0.81
CA ILE A 97 -7.74 -5.14 -0.13
C ILE A 97 -6.22 -4.97 -0.08
N GLU A 98 -5.55 -5.90 0.59
CA GLU A 98 -4.09 -5.97 0.60
C GLU A 98 -3.61 -6.65 -0.67
N CYS A 99 -2.74 -5.99 -1.43
CA CYS A 99 -2.11 -6.51 -2.63
C CYS A 99 -0.61 -6.63 -2.39
N MET A 100 -0.10 -7.86 -2.43
CA MET A 100 1.33 -8.11 -2.33
C MET A 100 2.03 -7.70 -3.62
N ILE A 101 3.06 -6.87 -3.50
CA ILE A 101 3.89 -6.44 -4.62
C ILE A 101 5.37 -6.64 -4.29
N ASP A 102 6.23 -6.67 -5.32
CA ASP A 102 7.67 -6.80 -5.13
C ASP A 102 8.25 -5.60 -4.37
N LYS A 103 9.18 -5.88 -3.46
CA LYS A 103 9.83 -4.84 -2.64
C LYS A 103 10.70 -3.88 -3.45
N ASP A 104 11.14 -4.28 -4.62
CA ASP A 104 11.99 -3.52 -5.52
C ASP A 104 11.19 -2.93 -6.71
N GLU A 105 9.84 -3.06 -6.69
CA GLU A 105 8.96 -2.39 -7.67
C GLU A 105 9.17 -0.88 -7.61
N LYS A 106 9.47 -0.30 -8.77
CA LYS A 106 9.82 1.12 -8.88
C LYS A 106 8.60 1.98 -9.23
N VAL A 107 8.57 3.18 -8.70
CA VAL A 107 7.62 4.23 -9.11
C VAL A 107 8.31 5.09 -10.17
N LEU A 108 7.98 4.86 -11.43
CA LEU A 108 8.55 5.54 -12.59
C LEU A 108 7.43 6.02 -13.52
N PRO A 109 7.64 7.09 -14.28
CA PRO A 109 8.83 7.96 -14.28
C PRO A 109 8.95 8.80 -13.01
N MET A 110 10.17 9.21 -12.64
CA MET A 110 10.35 10.11 -11.51
C MET A 110 11.36 11.25 -11.84
N ILE A 111 11.14 12.41 -11.22
CA ILE A 111 12.10 13.54 -11.26
C ILE A 111 12.85 13.55 -9.92
N PRO A 112 14.21 13.52 -9.95
CA PRO A 112 14.99 13.57 -8.71
C PRO A 112 14.82 14.91 -8.00
N GLY A 113 15.02 14.94 -6.68
CA GLY A 113 14.92 16.16 -5.89
C GLY A 113 15.89 17.24 -6.40
N GLY A 114 15.36 18.44 -6.70
CA GLY A 114 16.10 19.55 -7.28
C GLY A 114 16.27 19.51 -8.80
N GLY A 115 15.76 18.45 -9.45
CA GLY A 115 15.73 18.33 -10.90
C GLY A 115 14.50 19.00 -11.55
N ASP A 116 14.52 19.09 -12.87
CA ASP A 116 13.39 19.53 -13.68
C ASP A 116 12.90 18.42 -14.65
N ILE A 117 12.01 18.77 -15.57
CA ILE A 117 11.41 17.81 -16.51
C ILE A 117 12.43 17.16 -17.46
N ASN A 118 13.61 17.77 -17.65
CA ASN A 118 14.68 17.21 -18.46
C ASN A 118 15.51 16.18 -17.71
N ASP A 119 15.40 16.15 -16.39
CA ASP A 119 16.11 15.23 -15.48
C ASP A 119 15.27 13.96 -15.17
N ILE A 120 14.23 13.70 -15.95
CA ILE A 120 13.30 12.59 -15.73
C ILE A 120 14.02 11.24 -15.83
N ILE A 121 13.86 10.41 -14.80
CA ILE A 121 14.33 9.03 -14.77
C ILE A 121 13.20 8.13 -15.25
N MET A 122 13.45 7.36 -16.29
CA MET A 122 12.46 6.49 -16.95
C MET A 122 12.62 5.01 -16.61
N GLU A 123 13.84 4.57 -16.19
CA GLU A 123 14.19 3.16 -15.93
C GLU A 123 15.00 2.98 -14.63
#